data_9ec6baf1b165f0670c58b97939dd9af1
#
_entry.id   9ec6baf1b165f0670c58b97939dd9af1
#
_cell.length_a   1.000
_cell.length_b   1.000
_cell.length_c   1.000
_cell.angle_alpha   90.00
_cell.angle_beta   90.00
_cell.angle_gamma   90.00
#
_symmetry.space_group_name_H-M   'P 1'
#
loop_
_entity.id
_entity.type
_entity.pdbx_description
1 polymer ?
#
loop_
_entity_poly.entity_id
_entity_poly.type
_entity_poly.pdbx_seq_one_letter_code
_entity_poly.pdbx_strand_id
1 'polypeptide(L)' 'MIVKDDWHPADIIAGLRKRGTSLSAVSREAGLASSTLSNALHRSWPKGEQLIATALNCEPCEIWPSRYKLK' A
#
# COMPACT_ATOMS: atom_id res chain seq x y z
N MET A 1 12.44 -19.32 -12.29
CA MET A 1 12.42 -19.06 -10.96
C MET A 1 11.69 -17.76 -10.64
N ILE A 2 11.10 -17.72 -9.54
CA ILE A 2 10.25 -16.62 -9.19
C ILE A 2 10.91 -15.73 -8.17
N VAL A 3 10.88 -14.46 -8.44
CA VAL A 3 11.36 -13.48 -7.49
C VAL A 3 10.16 -12.71 -6.96
N LYS A 4 10.09 -12.62 -5.66
CA LYS A 4 9.03 -11.86 -5.06
C LYS A 4 9.41 -10.42 -4.99
N ASP A 5 8.82 -9.64 -5.84
CA ASP A 5 9.08 -8.22 -5.88
C ASP A 5 7.95 -7.46 -5.22
N ASP A 6 8.25 -6.25 -4.81
CA ASP A 6 7.22 -5.35 -4.32
C ASP A 6 6.22 -5.08 -5.44
N TRP A 7 4.98 -4.84 -5.06
CA TRP A 7 4.00 -4.44 -6.05
C TRP A 7 4.41 -3.11 -6.65
N HIS A 8 4.19 -2.99 -7.93
CA HIS A 8 4.37 -1.71 -8.59
C HIS A 8 3.30 -0.74 -8.07
N PRO A 9 3.64 0.55 -7.91
CA PRO A 9 2.61 1.51 -7.46
C PRO A 9 1.34 1.47 -8.28
N ALA A 10 1.45 1.24 -9.59
CA ALA A 10 0.27 1.14 -10.43
C ALA A 10 -0.63 -0.03 -10.05
N ASP A 11 -0.03 -1.13 -9.60
CA ASP A 11 -0.80 -2.29 -9.18
C ASP A 11 -1.56 -1.99 -7.90
N ILE A 12 -0.95 -1.24 -6.99
CA ILE A 12 -1.60 -0.85 -5.75
C ILE A 12 -2.80 0.03 -6.06
N ILE A 13 -2.60 1.00 -6.93
CA ILE A 13 -3.68 1.90 -7.31
C ILE A 13 -4.81 1.15 -7.99
N ALA A 14 -4.46 0.24 -8.90
CA ALA A 14 -5.47 -0.55 -9.60
C ALA A 14 -6.23 -1.43 -8.63
N GLY A 15 -5.54 -2.02 -7.66
CA GLY A 15 -6.20 -2.86 -6.66
C GLY A 15 -7.20 -2.09 -5.83
N LEU A 16 -6.84 -0.86 -5.45
CA LEU A 16 -7.75 -0.03 -4.68
C LEU A 16 -8.97 0.36 -5.51
N ARG A 17 -8.76 0.68 -6.78
CA ARG A 17 -9.87 1.05 -7.65
C ARG A 17 -10.83 -0.11 -7.85
N LYS A 18 -10.31 -1.31 -7.95
CA LYS A 18 -11.15 -2.49 -8.09
C LYS A 18 -12.05 -2.68 -6.89
N ARG A 19 -11.63 -2.17 -5.75
CA ARG A 19 -12.41 -2.29 -4.52
C ARG A 19 -13.27 -1.07 -4.26
N GLY A 20 -13.33 -0.15 -5.22
CA GLY A 20 -14.17 1.02 -5.12
C GLY A 20 -13.62 2.11 -4.24
N THR A 21 -12.31 2.14 -4.06
CA THR A 21 -11.68 3.17 -3.25
C THR A 21 -10.45 3.72 -3.97
N SER A 22 -9.64 4.50 -3.28
CA SER A 22 -8.44 5.09 -3.86
C SER A 22 -7.49 5.47 -2.74
N LEU A 23 -6.25 5.79 -3.10
CA LEU A 23 -5.30 6.27 -2.10
C LEU A 23 -5.83 7.52 -1.40
N SER A 24 -6.42 8.43 -2.15
CA SER A 24 -6.98 9.65 -1.56
C SER A 24 -8.08 9.33 -0.57
N ALA A 25 -8.98 8.42 -0.94
CA ALA A 25 -10.08 8.06 -0.06
C ALA A 25 -9.58 7.40 1.21
N VAL A 26 -8.64 6.46 1.08
CA VAL A 26 -8.09 5.78 2.26
C VAL A 26 -7.36 6.77 3.15
N SER A 27 -6.65 7.71 2.56
CA SER A 27 -5.93 8.72 3.31
C SER A 27 -6.89 9.57 4.13
N ARG A 28 -7.96 10.03 3.50
CA ARG A 28 -8.93 10.86 4.19
C ARG A 28 -9.66 10.10 5.30
N GLU A 29 -9.96 8.84 5.06
CA GLU A 29 -10.61 8.02 6.08
C GLU A 29 -9.73 7.84 7.29
N ALA A 30 -8.43 7.91 7.11
CA ALA A 30 -7.48 7.79 8.21
C ALA A 30 -7.19 9.13 8.89
N GLY A 31 -7.85 10.20 8.45
CA GLY A 31 -7.64 11.51 9.02
C GLY A 31 -6.41 12.22 8.46
N LEU A 32 -5.96 11.81 7.29
CA LEU A 32 -4.78 12.39 6.66
C LEU A 32 -5.20 13.24 5.45
N ALA A 33 -4.28 14.06 4.97
CA ALA A 33 -4.51 14.77 3.74
C ALA A 33 -4.63 13.80 2.59
N SER A 34 -5.36 14.17 1.55
CA SER A 34 -5.66 13.24 0.46
C SER A 34 -4.42 12.73 -0.27
N SER A 35 -3.33 13.47 -0.26
CA SER A 35 -2.11 13.05 -0.95
C SER A 35 -1.07 12.41 -0.03
N THR A 36 -1.34 12.37 1.27
CA THR A 36 -0.32 11.93 2.23
C THR A 36 0.02 10.45 2.09
N LEU A 37 -1.01 9.63 1.86
CA LEU A 37 -0.79 8.19 1.84
C LEU A 37 0.08 7.74 0.69
N SER A 38 0.13 8.50 -0.39
CA SER A 38 0.96 8.14 -1.52
C SER A 38 2.44 8.10 -1.18
N ASN A 39 2.84 8.75 -0.09
CA ASN A 39 4.23 8.69 0.35
C ASN A 39 4.66 7.27 0.68
N ALA A 40 3.74 6.43 1.11
CA ALA A 40 4.07 5.05 1.45
C ALA A 40 4.49 4.26 0.21
N LEU A 41 4.13 4.72 -0.97
CA LEU A 41 4.53 4.05 -2.21
C LEU A 41 6.01 4.24 -2.50
N HIS A 42 6.58 5.31 -2.00
CA HIS A 42 7.96 5.69 -2.35
C HIS A 42 8.94 5.52 -1.22
N ARG A 43 8.46 5.36 0.00
CA ARG A 43 9.35 5.21 1.12
C ARG A 43 8.72 4.32 2.18
N SER A 44 9.56 3.80 3.07
CA SER A 44 9.07 2.98 4.15
C SER A 44 8.31 3.83 5.17
N TRP A 45 7.06 3.48 5.39
CA TRP A 45 6.20 4.18 6.34
C TRP A 45 5.20 3.15 6.86
N PRO A 46 5.53 2.47 7.96
CA PRO A 46 4.71 1.34 8.41
C PRO A 46 3.23 1.65 8.58
N LYS A 47 2.90 2.81 9.12
CA LYS A 47 1.49 3.14 9.30
C LYS A 47 0.78 3.28 7.96
N GLY A 48 1.40 3.96 7.00
CA GLY A 48 0.81 4.12 5.68
C GLY A 48 0.69 2.78 4.97
N GLU A 49 1.71 1.95 5.13
CA GLU A 49 1.69 0.63 4.52
C GLU A 49 0.55 -0.22 5.07
N GLN A 50 0.33 -0.14 6.38
CA GLN A 50 -0.75 -0.89 6.99
C GLN A 50 -2.11 -0.41 6.50
N LEU A 51 -2.27 0.89 6.36
CA LEU A 51 -3.53 1.45 5.86
C LEU A 51 -3.83 0.96 4.45
N ILE A 52 -2.83 0.97 3.59
CA ILE A 52 -3.01 0.50 2.22
C ILE A 52 -3.31 -1.00 2.20
N ALA A 53 -2.56 -1.77 2.96
CA ALA A 53 -2.75 -3.21 2.99
C ALA A 53 -4.12 -3.58 3.51
N THR A 54 -4.59 -2.89 4.54
CA THR A 54 -5.93 -3.15 5.06
C THR A 54 -6.98 -2.86 4.00
N ALA A 55 -6.81 -1.77 3.26
CA ALA A 55 -7.75 -1.43 2.20
C ALA A 55 -7.74 -2.45 1.08
N LEU A 56 -6.60 -3.09 0.85
CA LEU A 56 -6.48 -4.13 -0.17
C LEU A 56 -6.81 -5.52 0.36
N ASN A 57 -7.07 -5.60 1.66
CA ASN A 57 -7.41 -6.86 2.32
C ASN A 57 -6.26 -7.86 2.23
N CYS A 58 -5.05 -7.38 2.46
CA CYS A 58 -3.88 -8.24 2.49
C CYS A 58 -2.88 -7.69 3.51
N GLU A 59 -1.76 -8.37 3.64
CA GLU A 59 -0.75 -7.97 4.60
C GLU A 59 0.27 -7.05 3.95
N PRO A 60 0.84 -6.12 4.70
CA PRO A 60 1.86 -5.24 4.12
C PRO A 60 3.04 -6.02 3.53
N CYS A 61 3.40 -7.14 4.13
CA CYS A 61 4.53 -7.91 3.63
C CYS A 61 4.22 -8.58 2.30
N GLU A 62 2.95 -8.72 1.96
CA GLU A 62 2.59 -9.24 0.64
C GLU A 62 2.79 -8.20 -0.44
N ILE A 63 2.57 -6.94 -0.08
CA ILE A 63 2.70 -5.84 -1.03
C ILE A 63 4.16 -5.41 -1.15
N TRP A 64 4.84 -5.34 -0.02
CA TRP A 64 6.23 -4.87 0.00
C TRP A 64 7.13 -5.91 0.67
N PRO A 65 7.35 -7.05 0.04
CA PRO A 65 8.19 -8.08 0.67
C PRO A 65 9.59 -7.59 1.00
N SER A 66 10.13 -6.67 0.22
CA SER A 66 11.47 -6.19 0.48
C SER A 66 11.57 -5.38 1.77
N ARG A 67 10.47 -4.76 2.18
CA ARG A 67 10.47 -3.96 3.39
C ARG A 67 10.27 -4.80 4.64
N TYR A 68 9.75 -5.99 4.49
CA TYR A 68 9.44 -6.87 5.61
C TYR A 68 10.23 -8.17 5.54
N LYS A 69 11.36 -8.11 4.88
CA LYS A 69 12.18 -9.29 4.71
C LYS A 69 12.64 -9.81 6.06
N LEU A 70 12.52 -11.12 6.23
CA LEU A 70 12.96 -11.76 7.45
C LEU A 70 14.30 -12.40 7.25
N LYS A 71 15.05 -12.50 8.34
CA LYS A 71 16.36 -13.06 8.27
C LYS A 71 16.41 -14.50 8.37
#